data_072aeb2ebfa4b77194eddad966a496d7
#
_entry.id   072aeb2ebfa4b77194eddad966a496d7
#
_cell.length_a   1.000
_cell.length_b   1.000
_cell.length_c   1.000
_cell.angle_alpha   90.00
_cell.angle_beta   90.00
_cell.angle_gamma   90.00
#
_symmetry.space_group_name_H-M   'P 1'
#
loop_
_entity.id
_entity.type
_entity.pdbx_description
1 polymer ?
#
loop_
_entity_poly.entity_id
_entity_poly.type
_entity_poly.pdbx_seq_one_letter_code
_entity_poly.pdbx_strand_id
1 'polypeptide(L)'
;MTEKERIINCMSPLVAALDKADPEWAIFGSAALALCGMDMPVADIDIILSPEGAARMEQEWLKTGMALPLDQESAPQSLFRSHLVRNNSTSIMVELSGGLEIRTEEGWMPVRAREVLTTPTGIRHCSLPECKRLLTLFGRPKDLHRLRLIEAHHTHCPLI
;
A
#
# COMPACT_ATOMS: atom_id res chain seq x y z
N MET A 1 -4.15 20.92 6.23
CA MET A 1 -3.66 19.56 6.51
C MET A 1 -3.02 18.98 5.24
N THR A 2 -1.78 18.54 5.34
CA THR A 2 -1.08 17.90 4.22
C THR A 2 -1.61 16.48 3.97
N GLU A 3 -1.32 15.92 2.78
CA GLU A 3 -1.64 14.53 2.49
C GLU A 3 -0.97 13.59 3.49
N LYS A 4 0.29 13.87 3.84
CA LYS A 4 1.01 13.10 4.85
C LYS A 4 0.29 13.09 6.20
N GLU A 5 -0.17 14.26 6.67
CA GLU A 5 -0.93 14.37 7.92
C GLU A 5 -2.27 13.63 7.86
N ARG A 6 -2.96 13.70 6.72
CA ARG A 6 -4.21 12.96 6.50
C ARG A 6 -3.98 11.46 6.62
N ILE A 7 -2.92 10.94 6.01
CA ILE A 7 -2.56 9.52 6.07
C ILE A 7 -2.24 9.11 7.50
N ILE A 8 -1.43 9.89 8.20
CA ILE A 8 -1.06 9.62 9.59
C ILE A 8 -2.31 9.57 10.48
N ASN A 9 -3.20 10.55 10.35
CA ASN A 9 -4.43 10.60 11.13
C ASN A 9 -5.37 9.41 10.84
N CYS A 10 -5.47 9.03 9.57
CA CYS A 10 -6.28 7.89 9.15
C CYS A 10 -5.71 6.57 9.69
N MET A 11 -4.40 6.38 9.63
CA MET A 11 -3.74 5.12 9.94
C MET A 11 -3.47 4.89 11.42
N SER A 12 -3.26 5.95 12.20
CA SER A 12 -2.87 5.81 13.61
C SER A 12 -3.78 4.87 14.42
N PRO A 13 -5.12 4.92 14.29
CA PRO A 13 -5.99 3.98 14.99
C PRO A 13 -5.87 2.52 14.55
N LEU A 14 -5.28 2.26 13.37
CA LEU A 14 -5.21 0.93 12.78
C LEU A 14 -3.89 0.21 13.07
N VAL A 15 -2.87 0.93 13.52
CA VAL A 15 -1.50 0.40 13.66
C VAL A 15 -1.44 -0.82 14.58
N ALA A 16 -2.04 -0.75 15.75
CA ALA A 16 -1.99 -1.84 16.72
C ALA A 16 -2.60 -3.13 16.17
N ALA A 17 -3.75 -3.02 15.50
CA ALA A 17 -4.41 -4.18 14.89
C ALA A 17 -3.58 -4.76 13.74
N LEU A 18 -2.99 -3.90 12.90
CA LEU A 18 -2.14 -4.33 11.79
C LEU A 18 -0.89 -5.04 12.31
N ASP A 19 -0.22 -4.50 13.31
CA ASP A 19 0.97 -5.12 13.92
C ASP A 19 0.64 -6.51 14.46
N LYS A 20 -0.53 -6.69 15.05
CA LYS A 20 -0.99 -7.97 15.55
C LYS A 20 -1.36 -8.95 14.44
N ALA A 21 -1.93 -8.44 13.36
CA ALA A 21 -2.35 -9.26 12.20
C ALA A 21 -1.15 -9.78 11.42
N ASP A 22 -0.19 -8.91 11.14
CA ASP A 22 1.06 -9.22 10.44
C ASP A 22 2.10 -8.13 10.74
N PRO A 23 3.15 -8.42 11.54
CA PRO A 23 4.15 -7.40 11.86
C PRO A 23 4.96 -6.89 10.66
N GLU A 24 4.86 -7.55 9.50
CA GLU A 24 5.55 -7.13 8.28
C GLU A 24 4.66 -6.34 7.31
N TRP A 25 3.46 -5.94 7.75
CA TRP A 25 2.59 -5.11 6.91
C TRP A 25 3.29 -3.81 6.48
N ALA A 26 2.98 -3.30 5.30
CA ALA A 26 3.53 -2.02 4.83
C ALA A 26 2.62 -1.34 3.83
N ILE A 27 2.53 -0.02 3.94
CA ILE A 27 1.89 0.82 2.94
C ILE A 27 2.78 0.88 1.69
N PHE A 28 2.19 0.76 0.51
CA PHE A 28 2.86 0.95 -0.77
C PHE A 28 2.04 1.92 -1.65
N GLY A 29 2.51 2.20 -2.85
CA GLY A 29 1.78 3.06 -3.79
C GLY A 29 1.80 4.54 -3.43
N SER A 30 0.76 5.26 -3.81
CA SER A 30 0.71 6.73 -3.66
C SER A 30 0.80 7.20 -2.21
N ALA A 31 0.20 6.49 -1.28
CA ALA A 31 0.28 6.84 0.14
C ALA A 31 1.71 6.71 0.68
N ALA A 32 2.45 5.68 0.26
CA ALA A 32 3.86 5.54 0.64
C ALA A 32 4.71 6.69 0.08
N LEU A 33 4.47 7.08 -1.17
CA LEU A 33 5.15 8.23 -1.78
C LEU A 33 4.89 9.53 -1.02
N ALA A 34 3.63 9.76 -0.62
CA ALA A 34 3.28 10.93 0.18
C ALA A 34 3.96 10.89 1.55
N LEU A 35 4.06 9.74 2.20
CA LEU A 35 4.78 9.57 3.46
C LEU A 35 6.29 9.81 3.30
N CYS A 36 6.84 9.57 2.11
CA CYS A 36 8.23 9.89 1.76
C CYS A 36 8.44 11.38 1.43
N GLY A 37 7.42 12.21 1.50
CA GLY A 37 7.52 13.65 1.27
C GLY A 37 7.15 14.10 -0.15
N MET A 38 6.65 13.21 -1.00
CA MET A 38 6.15 13.58 -2.33
C MET A 38 4.83 14.32 -2.20
N ASP A 39 4.68 15.40 -2.93
CA ASP A 39 3.41 16.14 -3.03
C ASP A 39 2.57 15.49 -4.13
N MET A 40 1.59 14.70 -3.72
CA MET A 40 0.70 14.02 -4.66
C MET A 40 -0.65 13.68 -4.00
N PRO A 41 -1.73 13.66 -4.78
CA PRO A 41 -3.03 13.28 -4.24
C PRO A 41 -3.07 11.80 -3.88
N VAL A 42 -3.72 11.48 -2.76
CA VAL A 42 -3.89 10.11 -2.28
C VAL A 42 -5.38 9.81 -2.17
N ALA A 43 -5.86 8.94 -3.06
CA ALA A 43 -7.26 8.48 -3.04
C ALA A 43 -7.45 7.31 -2.08
N ASP A 44 -6.50 6.37 -2.08
CA ASP A 44 -6.56 5.14 -1.30
C ASP A 44 -5.23 4.90 -0.59
N ILE A 45 -5.30 4.23 0.56
CA ILE A 45 -4.12 3.73 1.24
C ILE A 45 -4.04 2.23 0.96
N ASP A 46 -3.04 1.83 0.20
CA ASP A 46 -2.81 0.44 -0.18
C ASP A 46 -1.79 -0.21 0.76
N ILE A 47 -2.13 -1.37 1.30
CA ILE A 47 -1.29 -2.10 2.26
C ILE A 47 -1.02 -3.51 1.75
N ILE A 48 0.25 -3.89 1.73
CA ILE A 48 0.69 -5.28 1.50
C ILE A 48 0.81 -5.97 2.86
N LEU A 49 0.26 -7.17 2.97
CA LEU A 49 0.44 -8.04 4.12
C LEU A 49 0.20 -9.51 3.71
N SER A 50 0.43 -10.43 4.64
CA SER A 50 0.20 -11.85 4.39
C SER A 50 -1.29 -12.16 4.17
N PRO A 51 -1.62 -13.28 3.50
CA PRO A 51 -3.02 -13.72 3.39
C PRO A 51 -3.68 -13.91 4.76
N GLU A 52 -2.96 -14.47 5.71
CA GLU A 52 -3.43 -14.69 7.08
C GLU A 52 -3.69 -13.38 7.81
N GLY A 53 -2.79 -12.39 7.64
CA GLY A 53 -2.96 -11.05 8.19
C GLY A 53 -4.18 -10.34 7.63
N ALA A 54 -4.39 -10.40 6.32
CA ALA A 54 -5.57 -9.83 5.68
C ALA A 54 -6.86 -10.49 6.18
N ALA A 55 -6.87 -11.82 6.33
CA ALA A 55 -8.02 -12.55 6.85
C ALA A 55 -8.37 -12.15 8.29
N ARG A 56 -7.36 -11.95 9.14
CA ARG A 56 -7.55 -11.48 10.52
C ARG A 56 -8.14 -10.07 10.57
N MET A 57 -7.62 -9.16 9.75
CA MET A 57 -8.13 -7.80 9.65
C MET A 57 -9.56 -7.78 9.11
N GLU A 58 -9.86 -8.60 8.12
CA GLU A 58 -11.20 -8.74 7.57
C GLU A 58 -12.19 -9.15 8.66
N GLN A 59 -11.87 -10.16 9.46
CA GLN A 59 -12.73 -10.61 10.56
C GLN A 59 -12.97 -9.50 11.60
N GLU A 60 -11.93 -8.76 11.98
CA GLU A 60 -12.04 -7.65 12.91
C GLU A 60 -12.98 -6.56 12.35
N TRP A 61 -12.79 -6.19 11.09
CA TRP A 61 -13.59 -5.15 10.46
C TRP A 61 -15.03 -5.59 10.19
N LEU A 62 -15.26 -6.84 9.84
CA LEU A 62 -16.62 -7.38 9.63
C LEU A 62 -17.45 -7.38 10.92
N LYS A 63 -16.83 -7.63 12.06
CA LYS A 63 -17.52 -7.55 13.37
C LYS A 63 -18.08 -6.17 13.67
N THR A 64 -17.46 -5.13 13.13
CA THR A 64 -17.86 -3.73 13.35
C THR A 64 -18.58 -3.13 12.15
N GLY A 65 -18.84 -3.92 11.10
CA GLY A 65 -19.47 -3.45 9.87
C GLY A 65 -18.58 -2.52 9.03
N MET A 66 -17.28 -2.55 9.24
CA MET A 66 -16.34 -1.63 8.60
C MET A 66 -15.74 -2.16 7.29
N ALA A 67 -15.88 -3.45 6.99
CA ALA A 67 -15.26 -4.04 5.81
C ALA A 67 -16.28 -4.54 4.80
N LEU A 68 -15.93 -4.38 3.54
CA LEU A 68 -16.58 -5.07 2.43
C LEU A 68 -15.54 -6.02 1.85
N PRO A 69 -15.72 -7.35 1.97
CA PRO A 69 -14.85 -8.29 1.27
C PRO A 69 -15.08 -8.17 -0.23
N LEU A 70 -14.01 -7.97 -0.96
CA LEU A 70 -14.01 -7.96 -2.41
C LEU A 70 -13.16 -9.13 -2.88
N ASP A 71 -13.81 -10.20 -3.31
CA ASP A 71 -13.13 -11.22 -4.05
C ASP A 71 -12.71 -10.63 -5.40
N GLN A 72 -11.44 -10.28 -5.51
CA GLN A 72 -10.85 -10.17 -6.82
C GLN A 72 -10.59 -11.58 -7.34
N GLU A 73 -11.59 -12.17 -7.97
CA GLU A 73 -11.29 -13.18 -8.93
C GLU A 73 -10.47 -12.50 -10.03
N SER A 74 -9.20 -12.89 -10.12
CA SER A 74 -8.36 -12.39 -11.18
C SER A 74 -8.98 -12.77 -12.51
N ALA A 75 -9.48 -11.77 -13.26
CA ALA A 75 -9.73 -11.96 -14.67
C ALA A 75 -8.48 -12.60 -15.29
N PRO A 76 -8.60 -13.50 -16.29
CA PRO A 76 -7.43 -14.17 -16.88
C PRO A 76 -6.34 -13.21 -17.36
N GLN A 77 -6.67 -11.94 -17.57
CA GLN A 77 -5.77 -10.88 -18.03
C GLN A 77 -5.30 -9.93 -16.92
N SER A 78 -5.70 -10.18 -15.68
CA SER A 78 -5.29 -9.32 -14.56
C SER A 78 -3.79 -9.46 -14.29
N LEU A 79 -3.11 -8.32 -14.10
CA LEU A 79 -1.70 -8.29 -13.73
C LEU A 79 -1.49 -8.76 -12.29
N PHE A 80 -2.47 -8.55 -11.42
CA PHE A 80 -2.38 -8.84 -9.99
C PHE A 80 -3.43 -9.81 -9.53
N ARG A 81 -3.14 -10.53 -8.45
CA ARG A 81 -4.12 -11.21 -7.64
C ARG A 81 -3.77 -11.08 -6.16
N SER A 82 -4.78 -11.02 -5.31
CA SER A 82 -4.63 -10.90 -3.86
C SER A 82 -5.95 -11.21 -3.18
N HIS A 83 -5.90 -11.46 -1.86
CA HIS A 83 -7.09 -11.38 -1.03
C HIS A 83 -7.31 -9.90 -0.68
N LEU A 84 -8.30 -9.27 -1.31
CA LEU A 84 -8.54 -7.84 -1.22
C LEU A 84 -9.64 -7.54 -0.20
N VAL A 85 -9.33 -6.66 0.76
CA VAL A 85 -10.29 -6.20 1.77
C VAL A 85 -10.27 -4.67 1.80
N ARG A 86 -11.45 -4.04 1.71
CA ARG A 86 -11.58 -2.58 1.76
C ARG A 86 -12.28 -2.14 3.03
N ASN A 87 -11.81 -1.05 3.60
CA ASN A 87 -12.46 -0.34 4.70
C ASN A 87 -12.83 1.08 4.24
N ASN A 88 -14.13 1.34 4.11
CA ASN A 88 -14.68 2.64 3.68
C ASN A 88 -15.01 3.55 4.86
N SER A 89 -14.93 3.07 6.09
CA SER A 89 -15.31 3.85 7.26
C SER A 89 -14.24 4.82 7.73
N THR A 90 -13.05 4.73 7.15
CA THR A 90 -11.91 5.61 7.38
C THR A 90 -11.99 6.86 6.50
N SER A 91 -11.34 7.95 6.91
CA SER A 91 -11.35 9.22 6.16
C SER A 91 -10.71 9.09 4.76
N ILE A 92 -9.77 8.17 4.61
CA ILE A 92 -9.23 7.73 3.32
C ILE A 92 -9.49 6.23 3.24
N MET A 93 -9.99 5.74 2.10
CA MET A 93 -10.21 4.30 1.95
C MET A 93 -8.92 3.52 2.19
N VAL A 94 -8.97 2.50 3.04
CA VAL A 94 -7.84 1.59 3.28
C VAL A 94 -8.10 0.28 2.57
N GLU A 95 -7.16 -0.15 1.75
CA GLU A 95 -7.26 -1.37 0.96
C GLU A 95 -6.12 -2.32 1.33
N LEU A 96 -6.49 -3.51 1.81
CA LEU A 96 -5.53 -4.55 2.17
C LEU A 96 -5.37 -5.52 1.01
N SER A 97 -4.13 -5.76 0.58
CA SER A 97 -3.79 -6.75 -0.44
C SER A 97 -3.06 -7.92 0.22
N GLY A 98 -3.83 -8.91 0.68
CA GLY A 98 -3.29 -10.09 1.34
C GLY A 98 -2.67 -11.06 0.33
N GLY A 99 -1.38 -11.36 0.49
CA GLY A 99 -0.67 -12.27 -0.40
C GLY A 99 -0.62 -11.77 -1.83
N LEU A 100 -0.35 -10.48 -2.03
CA LEU A 100 -0.27 -9.87 -3.36
C LEU A 100 0.72 -10.61 -4.25
N GLU A 101 0.29 -10.97 -5.45
CA GLU A 101 1.13 -11.57 -6.48
C GLU A 101 0.98 -10.82 -7.79
N ILE A 102 2.05 -10.80 -8.57
CA ILE A 102 2.09 -10.23 -9.92
C ILE A 102 2.28 -11.34 -10.93
N ARG A 103 1.62 -11.23 -12.08
CA ARG A 103 1.78 -12.15 -13.19
C ARG A 103 3.10 -11.86 -13.93
N THR A 104 3.90 -12.89 -14.11
CA THR A 104 5.13 -12.85 -14.89
C THR A 104 5.07 -13.91 -15.99
N GLU A 105 6.05 -13.91 -16.90
CA GLU A 105 6.16 -14.96 -17.93
C GLU A 105 6.33 -16.36 -17.34
N GLU A 106 6.88 -16.44 -16.13
CA GLU A 106 7.09 -17.69 -15.40
C GLU A 106 5.92 -18.07 -14.47
N GLY A 107 4.84 -17.28 -14.46
CA GLY A 107 3.67 -17.48 -13.61
C GLY A 107 3.54 -16.38 -12.55
N TRP A 108 2.80 -16.69 -11.49
CA TRP A 108 2.54 -15.76 -10.41
C TRP A 108 3.72 -15.66 -9.46
N MET A 109 4.14 -14.43 -9.15
CA MET A 109 5.26 -14.15 -8.26
C MET A 109 4.79 -13.31 -7.07
N PRO A 110 5.16 -13.67 -5.83
CA PRO A 110 4.82 -12.86 -4.66
C PRO A 110 5.43 -11.47 -4.74
N VAL A 111 4.65 -10.46 -4.35
CA VAL A 111 5.10 -9.08 -4.21
C VAL A 111 5.24 -8.79 -2.72
N ARG A 112 6.45 -8.45 -2.29
CA ARG A 112 6.78 -8.14 -0.90
C ARG A 112 7.45 -6.79 -0.80
N ALA A 113 7.20 -6.08 0.30
CA ALA A 113 7.93 -4.89 0.65
C ALA A 113 9.29 -5.29 1.25
N ARG A 114 10.39 -4.95 0.57
CA ARG A 114 11.75 -5.31 0.98
C ARG A 114 12.42 -4.27 1.85
N GLU A 115 12.07 -3.01 1.68
CA GLU A 115 12.61 -1.91 2.46
C GLU A 115 11.47 -1.05 2.99
N VAL A 116 11.30 -1.09 4.31
CA VAL A 116 10.19 -0.46 5.01
C VAL A 116 10.74 0.51 6.03
N LEU A 117 10.18 1.72 6.04
CA LEU A 117 10.42 2.74 7.05
C LEU A 117 9.24 2.77 8.02
N THR A 118 9.48 3.28 9.21
CA THR A 118 8.44 3.42 10.23
C THR A 118 8.40 4.88 10.69
N THR A 119 7.21 5.48 10.67
CA THR A 119 7.02 6.83 11.20
C THR A 119 7.14 6.83 12.73
N PRO A 120 7.29 8.01 13.37
CA PRO A 120 7.31 8.10 14.83
C PRO A 120 6.08 7.49 15.51
N THR A 121 4.94 7.46 14.82
CA THR A 121 3.68 6.88 15.34
C THR A 121 3.50 5.40 14.97
N GLY A 122 4.51 4.76 14.39
CA GLY A 122 4.50 3.34 14.11
C GLY A 122 3.92 2.94 12.76
N ILE A 123 3.65 3.87 11.86
CA ILE A 123 3.12 3.58 10.53
C ILE A 123 4.25 3.07 9.64
N ARG A 124 4.08 1.86 9.11
CA ARG A 124 5.05 1.20 8.25
C ARG A 124 4.74 1.48 6.79
N HIS A 125 5.75 1.90 6.04
CA HIS A 125 5.58 2.20 4.62
C HIS A 125 6.85 1.90 3.83
N CYS A 126 6.69 1.61 2.55
CA CYS A 126 7.84 1.44 1.66
C CYS A 126 8.67 2.72 1.62
N SER A 127 10.00 2.56 1.61
CA SER A 127 10.93 3.65 1.37
C SER A 127 10.80 4.16 -0.07
N LEU A 128 11.38 5.31 -0.37
CA LEU A 128 11.36 5.84 -1.74
C LEU A 128 12.03 4.90 -2.74
N PRO A 129 13.24 4.33 -2.46
CA PRO A 129 13.82 3.32 -3.36
C PRO A 129 12.93 2.09 -3.55
N GLU A 130 12.24 1.65 -2.50
CA GLU A 130 11.33 0.50 -2.60
C GLU A 130 10.09 0.84 -3.42
N CYS A 131 9.53 2.03 -3.27
CA CYS A 131 8.45 2.51 -4.12
C CYS A 131 8.88 2.49 -5.60
N LYS A 132 10.07 2.96 -5.91
CA LYS A 132 10.61 2.94 -7.28
C LYS A 132 10.74 1.51 -7.81
N ARG A 133 11.22 0.58 -6.98
CA ARG A 133 11.35 -0.83 -7.36
C ARG A 133 9.99 -1.44 -7.70
N LEU A 134 8.99 -1.22 -6.85
CA LEU A 134 7.64 -1.75 -7.07
C LEU A 134 6.97 -1.13 -8.30
N LEU A 135 7.10 0.18 -8.49
CA LEU A 135 6.55 0.86 -9.67
C LEU A 135 7.18 0.32 -10.96
N THR A 136 8.50 0.08 -10.95
CA THR A 136 9.21 -0.51 -12.08
C THR A 136 8.73 -1.93 -12.35
N LEU A 137 8.56 -2.72 -11.30
CA LEU A 137 8.06 -4.09 -11.40
C LEU A 137 6.65 -4.14 -11.99
N PHE A 138 5.77 -3.25 -11.55
CA PHE A 138 4.38 -3.20 -12.02
C PHE A 138 4.27 -2.71 -13.45
N GLY A 139 5.01 -1.67 -13.82
CA GLY A 139 5.20 -1.21 -15.20
C GLY A 139 3.96 -0.73 -15.93
N ARG A 140 2.85 -0.45 -15.24
CA ARG A 140 1.64 0.09 -15.84
C ARG A 140 1.85 1.56 -16.22
N PRO A 141 1.06 2.14 -17.17
CA PRO A 141 1.20 3.55 -17.52
C PRO A 141 1.19 4.49 -16.31
N LYS A 142 0.30 4.25 -15.34
CA LYS A 142 0.25 5.06 -14.11
C LYS A 142 1.50 4.90 -13.24
N ASP A 143 2.10 3.72 -13.24
CA ASP A 143 3.33 3.45 -12.48
C ASP A 143 4.53 4.16 -13.10
N LEU A 144 4.63 4.12 -14.42
CA LEU A 144 5.66 4.84 -15.17
C LEU A 144 5.52 6.36 -15.01
N HIS A 145 4.30 6.86 -14.97
CA HIS A 145 4.03 8.27 -14.70
C HIS A 145 4.53 8.67 -13.30
N ARG A 146 4.25 7.86 -12.29
CA ARG A 146 4.74 8.09 -10.93
C ARG A 146 6.26 8.06 -10.85
N LEU A 147 6.91 7.15 -11.58
CA LEU A 147 8.39 7.13 -11.67
C LEU A 147 8.93 8.44 -12.21
N ARG A 148 8.31 9.00 -13.25
CA ARG A 148 8.70 10.31 -13.79
C ARG A 148 8.53 11.43 -12.76
N LEU A 149 7.46 11.39 -11.97
CA LEU A 149 7.26 12.37 -10.89
C LEU A 149 8.36 12.28 -9.82
N ILE A 150 8.77 11.07 -9.47
CA ILE A 150 9.85 10.84 -8.51
C ILE A 150 11.16 11.43 -9.04
N GLU A 151 11.50 11.18 -10.30
CA GLU A 151 12.71 11.72 -10.93
C GLU A 151 12.69 13.25 -10.99
N ALA A 152 11.54 13.86 -11.33
CA ALA A 152 11.37 15.31 -11.34
C ALA A 152 11.56 15.89 -9.94
N HIS A 153 11.06 15.23 -8.91
CA HIS A 153 11.23 15.64 -7.51
C HIS A 153 12.71 15.64 -7.11
N HIS A 154 13.46 14.60 -7.48
CA HIS A 154 14.90 14.51 -7.22
C HIS A 154 15.69 15.63 -7.92
N THR A 155 15.27 16.03 -9.12
CA THR A 155 15.90 17.10 -9.88
C THR A 155 15.70 18.47 -9.21
N HIS A 156 14.50 18.71 -8.64
CA HIS A 156 14.16 19.98 -7.99
C HIS A 156 14.55 20.04 -6.51
N CYS A 157 14.76 18.90 -5.87
CA CYS A 157 15.19 18.79 -4.48
C CYS A 157 16.42 17.91 -4.39
N PRO A 158 17.58 18.36 -4.92
CA PRO A 158 18.80 17.56 -4.83
C PRO A 158 19.15 17.35 -3.36
N LEU A 159 19.42 16.10 -3.01
CA LEU A 159 19.99 15.77 -1.71
C LEU A 159 21.37 16.42 -1.61
N ILE A 160 21.46 17.38 -0.75
CA ILE A 160 22.75 18.00 -0.42
C ILE A 160 23.49 17.09 0.55
#